data_167cf64b7196a19aaacb14b813cdf9a1
#
_entry.id   167cf64b7196a19aaacb14b813cdf9a1
#
_cell.length_a   1.000
_cell.length_b   1.000
_cell.length_c   1.000
_cell.angle_alpha   90.00
_cell.angle_beta   90.00
_cell.angle_gamma   90.00
#
_symmetry.space_group_name_H-M   'P 1'
#
loop_
_entity.id
_entity.type
_entity.pdbx_description
1 polymer ?
#
loop_
_entity_poly.entity_id
_entity_poly.type
_entity_poly.pdbx_seq_one_letter_code
_entity_poly.pdbx_strand_id
1 'polypeptide(L)'
;MPKTLPIVFLLIALVVVLFALRYSPVPVPLPGAGSNNQNTFQTTPQPTVYTGPRPETVIVNGPKDWEEVSTTPYVVFQYIALWEGDFRDILFETKVDEIDKDWQRSSGNSRVIQLLPGEHTYHFQVRATTKDGIYDYTPAMRIFRGNISSKTSNVKINSVIPYASPQKIIIFNSGPDIDLTNWTIETSAGFFTITTGVRLFRPDSQTIHQNIILKTGDSLIVVEGSSPLSFNFYLNRCFGYLTNEYNFSSLFIKDCPRPSYTDISYFSSACQQFINNLDTCQIPSSNDINRFSNDPACQQFIKDYYHYSSCVDRYQSASDFFKKEWYVFVNRSQFISTSHDRIVLRDDKGLVVDTYQY
;
A
#
# COMPACT_ATOMS: atom_id res chain seq x y z
N MET A 1 -14.11 33.82 8.91
CA MET A 1 -12.81 33.34 9.36
C MET A 1 -12.92 32.94 10.84
N PRO A 2 -12.99 31.67 11.20
CA PRO A 2 -13.01 31.24 12.59
C PRO A 2 -11.58 31.02 13.11
N LYS A 3 -11.32 31.58 14.27
CA LYS A 3 -10.08 31.50 15.04
C LYS A 3 -10.06 30.17 15.82
N THR A 4 -9.38 29.13 15.33
CA THR A 4 -9.23 27.85 16.04
C THR A 4 -7.81 27.55 16.53
N LEU A 5 -6.97 28.58 16.72
CA LEU A 5 -5.56 28.38 17.05
C LEU A 5 -5.15 28.33 18.56
N PRO A 6 -6.00 28.62 19.58
CA PRO A 6 -5.52 28.58 20.96
C PRO A 6 -5.69 27.22 21.68
N ILE A 7 -6.51 26.29 21.20
CA ILE A 7 -6.85 25.08 21.97
C ILE A 7 -5.74 24.01 21.88
N VAL A 8 -5.05 23.91 20.74
CA VAL A 8 -3.99 22.90 20.53
C VAL A 8 -2.74 23.26 21.36
N PHE A 9 -2.40 24.54 21.48
CA PHE A 9 -1.27 24.98 22.31
C PHE A 9 -1.51 24.77 23.81
N LEU A 10 -2.76 24.87 24.27
CA LEU A 10 -3.11 24.64 25.68
C LEU A 10 -2.99 23.14 26.06
N LEU A 11 -3.30 22.23 25.17
CA LEU A 11 -3.17 20.79 25.40
C LEU A 11 -1.70 20.33 25.43
N ILE A 12 -0.85 20.91 24.59
CA ILE A 12 0.59 20.58 24.58
C ILE A 12 1.26 21.12 25.86
N ALA A 13 0.91 22.32 26.32
CA ALA A 13 1.42 22.87 27.57
C ALA A 13 0.99 22.03 28.79
N LEU A 14 -0.21 21.50 28.82
CA LEU A 14 -0.71 20.66 29.91
C LEU A 14 0.03 19.31 30.00
N VAL A 15 0.36 18.69 28.84
CA VAL A 15 1.12 17.44 28.80
C VAL A 15 2.55 17.63 29.28
N VAL A 16 3.20 18.75 28.94
CA VAL A 16 4.57 19.06 29.41
C VAL A 16 4.63 19.32 30.93
N VAL A 17 3.61 19.98 31.48
CA VAL A 17 3.54 20.21 32.93
C VAL A 17 3.28 18.93 33.71
N LEU A 18 2.47 18.01 33.21
CA LEU A 18 2.23 16.70 33.82
C LEU A 18 3.46 15.78 33.79
N PHE A 19 4.33 15.90 32.77
CA PHE A 19 5.61 15.18 32.74
C PHE A 19 6.65 15.77 33.70
N ALA A 20 6.66 17.09 33.91
CA ALA A 20 7.60 17.74 34.83
C ALA A 20 7.31 17.44 36.31
N LEU A 21 6.06 17.16 36.67
CA LEU A 21 5.67 16.83 38.06
C LEU A 21 5.95 15.39 38.48
N ARG A 22 6.39 14.50 37.55
CA ARG A 22 6.72 13.09 37.86
C ARG A 22 8.22 12.84 38.09
N TYR A 23 9.07 13.83 37.94
CA TYR A 23 10.51 13.71 38.19
C TYR A 23 10.97 14.69 39.30
N SER A 24 10.54 14.46 40.54
CA SER A 24 11.20 15.06 41.72
C SER A 24 12.32 14.12 42.16
N PRO A 25 13.57 14.57 42.19
CA PRO A 25 14.65 13.75 42.72
C PRO A 25 14.47 13.53 44.20
N VAL A 26 14.51 12.27 44.63
CA VAL A 26 14.51 11.86 46.02
C VAL A 26 15.82 12.37 46.67
N PRO A 27 15.80 13.09 47.82
CA PRO A 27 16.99 13.54 48.48
C PRO A 27 17.78 12.35 49.06
N VAL A 28 19.06 12.26 48.68
CA VAL A 28 20.02 11.29 49.21
C VAL A 28 20.42 11.75 50.61
N PRO A 29 20.29 10.91 51.67
CA PRO A 29 20.77 11.24 52.99
C PRO A 29 22.31 11.17 53.04
N LEU A 30 22.91 12.22 53.61
CA LEU A 30 24.34 12.27 53.96
C LEU A 30 24.69 11.25 55.05
N PRO A 31 25.86 10.61 55.01
CA PRO A 31 26.27 9.63 56.02
C PRO A 31 26.64 10.31 57.30
N GLY A 32 25.85 10.07 58.37
CA GLY A 32 26.19 10.39 59.74
C GLY A 32 27.23 9.42 60.31
N ALA A 33 28.25 9.96 60.88
CA ALA A 33 29.31 9.21 61.56
C ALA A 33 28.82 8.54 62.85
N GLY A 34 29.22 7.32 63.05
CA GLY A 34 29.49 6.75 64.39
C GLY A 34 28.48 5.73 64.94
N SER A 35 28.82 4.48 64.98
CA SER A 35 29.03 3.72 66.22
C SER A 35 29.01 2.19 65.95
N ASN A 36 29.97 1.54 66.45
CA ASN A 36 30.18 0.07 66.57
C ASN A 36 28.91 -0.76 66.79
N ASN A 37 28.71 -1.85 66.08
CA ASN A 37 28.82 -3.20 66.60
C ASN A 37 28.26 -4.27 65.69
N GLN A 38 28.97 -5.36 65.66
CA GLN A 38 28.57 -6.74 65.31
C GLN A 38 28.39 -7.07 63.81
N ASN A 39 29.44 -7.67 63.33
CA ASN A 39 29.46 -8.53 62.14
C ASN A 39 28.43 -9.67 62.28
N THR A 40 27.22 -9.46 61.80
CA THR A 40 26.38 -10.54 61.30
C THR A 40 26.64 -10.61 59.78
N PHE A 41 27.43 -11.58 59.34
CA PHE A 41 27.50 -11.98 57.93
C PHE A 41 26.06 -12.35 57.52
N GLN A 42 25.35 -11.40 56.92
CA GLN A 42 24.21 -11.75 56.06
C GLN A 42 24.81 -12.43 54.85
N THR A 43 24.77 -13.78 54.88
CA THR A 43 24.96 -14.59 53.71
C THR A 43 23.87 -14.16 52.71
N THR A 44 24.23 -13.38 51.71
CA THR A 44 23.42 -13.19 50.51
C THR A 44 22.99 -14.58 50.06
N PRO A 45 21.70 -14.87 49.90
CA PRO A 45 21.27 -16.17 49.44
C PRO A 45 21.93 -16.41 48.10
N GLN A 46 22.75 -17.44 48.03
CA GLN A 46 23.37 -17.91 46.81
C GLN A 46 22.22 -18.23 45.85
N PRO A 47 22.18 -17.71 44.60
CA PRO A 47 21.11 -18.01 43.69
C PRO A 47 20.99 -19.52 43.54
N THR A 48 19.87 -20.06 43.99
CA THR A 48 19.56 -21.47 43.85
C THR A 48 19.45 -21.79 42.38
N VAL A 49 20.41 -22.52 41.84
CA VAL A 49 20.37 -23.00 40.46
C VAL A 49 19.19 -23.96 40.37
N TYR A 50 18.16 -23.59 39.59
CA TYR A 50 17.02 -24.45 39.34
C TYR A 50 17.50 -25.72 38.60
N THR A 51 17.31 -26.89 39.18
CA THR A 51 17.73 -28.20 38.67
C THR A 51 16.54 -29.05 38.14
N GLY A 52 15.31 -28.51 38.16
CA GLY A 52 14.11 -29.22 37.70
C GLY A 52 13.98 -29.25 36.16
N PRO A 53 12.94 -29.93 35.64
CA PRO A 53 12.66 -29.98 34.22
C PRO A 53 12.43 -28.57 33.68
N ARG A 54 12.91 -28.31 32.47
CA ARG A 54 12.76 -27.05 31.76
C ARG A 54 11.94 -27.23 30.48
N PRO A 55 11.21 -26.21 30.05
CA PRO A 55 10.57 -26.30 28.72
C PRO A 55 11.66 -26.40 27.65
N GLU A 56 11.43 -27.21 26.61
CA GLU A 56 12.24 -27.29 25.41
C GLU A 56 11.44 -26.67 24.25
N THR A 57 12.08 -25.87 23.44
CA THR A 57 11.43 -25.13 22.35
C THR A 57 11.71 -25.78 21.00
N VAL A 58 10.67 -25.91 20.17
CA VAL A 58 10.78 -26.45 18.81
C VAL A 58 10.09 -25.51 17.82
N ILE A 59 10.82 -25.12 16.75
CA ILE A 59 10.23 -24.42 15.61
C ILE A 59 9.56 -25.46 14.71
N VAL A 60 8.24 -25.36 14.54
CA VAL A 60 7.44 -26.31 13.77
C VAL A 60 7.13 -25.82 12.34
N ASN A 61 7.17 -24.50 12.11
CA ASN A 61 6.96 -23.91 10.78
C ASN A 61 7.76 -22.62 10.62
N GLY A 62 8.09 -22.27 9.38
CA GLY A 62 8.87 -21.12 8.98
C GLY A 62 9.95 -21.49 7.97
N PRO A 63 10.78 -20.54 7.53
CA PRO A 63 11.92 -20.82 6.68
C PRO A 63 12.83 -21.90 7.28
N LYS A 64 13.38 -22.75 6.43
CA LYS A 64 14.40 -23.73 6.81
C LYS A 64 15.75 -23.03 6.96
N ASP A 65 16.71 -23.73 7.58
CA ASP A 65 18.07 -23.20 7.66
C ASP A 65 18.65 -22.95 6.27
N TRP A 66 19.20 -21.74 6.08
CA TRP A 66 19.77 -21.22 4.83
C TRP A 66 18.79 -21.08 3.66
N GLU A 67 17.47 -21.20 3.91
CA GLU A 67 16.47 -20.94 2.88
C GLU A 67 16.49 -19.47 2.47
N GLU A 68 16.36 -19.20 1.16
CA GLU A 68 16.21 -17.85 0.62
C GLU A 68 14.72 -17.52 0.47
N VAL A 69 14.26 -16.50 1.19
CA VAL A 69 12.91 -15.96 1.09
C VAL A 69 12.91 -14.83 0.05
N SER A 70 12.41 -15.15 -1.14
CA SER A 70 12.38 -14.22 -2.29
C SER A 70 10.98 -14.03 -2.88
N THR A 71 9.93 -14.47 -2.16
CA THR A 71 8.56 -14.47 -2.66
C THR A 71 7.58 -13.67 -1.81
N THR A 72 8.00 -13.17 -0.64
CA THR A 72 7.17 -12.40 0.29
C THR A 72 8.07 -11.46 1.09
N PRO A 73 7.60 -10.24 1.41
CA PRO A 73 8.37 -9.31 2.25
C PRO A 73 8.23 -9.61 3.76
N TYR A 74 7.59 -10.70 4.13
CA TYR A 74 7.44 -11.14 5.53
C TYR A 74 7.52 -12.64 5.64
N VAL A 75 7.90 -13.13 6.81
CA VAL A 75 7.91 -14.55 7.17
C VAL A 75 7.10 -14.77 8.43
N VAL A 76 6.57 -15.98 8.57
CA VAL A 76 5.84 -16.40 9.77
C VAL A 76 6.53 -17.62 10.36
N PHE A 77 6.97 -17.51 11.61
CA PHE A 77 7.42 -18.64 12.38
C PHE A 77 6.31 -19.15 13.30
N GLN A 78 6.19 -20.46 13.41
CA GLN A 78 5.37 -21.14 14.41
C GLN A 78 6.26 -22.05 15.24
N TYR A 79 6.00 -22.10 16.55
CA TYR A 79 6.81 -22.82 17.50
C TYR A 79 5.94 -23.40 18.62
N ILE A 80 6.44 -24.44 19.25
CA ILE A 80 5.79 -25.10 20.39
C ILE A 80 6.82 -25.30 21.51
N ALA A 81 6.33 -25.53 22.72
CA ALA A 81 7.14 -25.99 23.84
C ALA A 81 6.84 -27.45 24.13
N LEU A 82 7.88 -28.24 24.36
CA LEU A 82 7.78 -29.55 24.98
C LEU A 82 7.94 -29.31 26.48
N TRP A 83 6.87 -29.56 27.24
CA TRP A 83 6.81 -29.23 28.68
C TRP A 83 5.97 -30.28 29.45
N GLU A 84 6.47 -30.71 30.59
CA GLU A 84 5.77 -31.68 31.44
C GLU A 84 4.78 -31.05 32.43
N GLY A 85 4.79 -29.71 32.57
CA GLY A 85 3.88 -28.94 33.42
C GLY A 85 2.65 -28.43 32.70
N ASP A 86 1.94 -27.44 33.29
CA ASP A 86 0.77 -26.83 32.68
C ASP A 86 1.17 -25.92 31.51
N PHE A 87 0.70 -26.25 30.31
CA PHE A 87 0.96 -25.46 29.10
C PHE A 87 0.39 -24.02 29.14
N ARG A 88 -0.59 -23.77 30.03
CA ARG A 88 -1.12 -22.39 30.23
C ARG A 88 -0.13 -21.48 30.93
N ASP A 89 0.94 -22.00 31.49
CA ASP A 89 2.02 -21.23 32.09
C ASP A 89 3.16 -20.91 31.12
N ILE A 90 3.12 -21.47 29.92
CA ILE A 90 4.13 -21.23 28.90
C ILE A 90 3.90 -19.89 28.18
N LEU A 91 4.95 -19.13 28.12
CA LEU A 91 5.12 -17.93 27.29
C LEU A 91 6.31 -18.15 26.36
N PHE A 92 6.38 -17.38 25.30
CA PHE A 92 7.51 -17.44 24.38
C PHE A 92 8.24 -16.11 24.35
N GLU A 93 9.55 -16.17 24.25
CA GLU A 93 10.41 -15.03 23.94
C GLU A 93 11.10 -15.30 22.61
N THR A 94 11.04 -14.33 21.71
CA THR A 94 11.60 -14.43 20.37
C THR A 94 12.56 -13.28 20.12
N LYS A 95 13.57 -13.50 19.29
CA LYS A 95 14.51 -12.49 18.86
C LYS A 95 14.93 -12.72 17.43
N VAL A 96 15.06 -11.65 16.65
CA VAL A 96 15.72 -11.61 15.35
C VAL A 96 16.88 -10.62 15.47
N ASP A 97 18.10 -11.09 15.43
CA ASP A 97 19.27 -10.26 15.77
C ASP A 97 19.40 -9.00 14.89
N GLU A 98 18.93 -9.05 13.64
CA GLU A 98 19.00 -7.94 12.67
C GLU A 98 17.90 -6.90 12.88
N ILE A 99 16.84 -7.21 13.68
CA ILE A 99 15.64 -6.38 13.83
C ILE A 99 15.45 -5.97 15.30
N ASP A 100 15.62 -6.93 16.22
CA ASP A 100 15.29 -6.75 17.61
C ASP A 100 16.51 -6.39 18.45
N LYS A 101 16.40 -5.35 19.24
CA LYS A 101 17.43 -5.02 20.23
C LYS A 101 17.46 -6.05 21.37
N ASP A 102 16.28 -6.44 21.84
CA ASP A 102 16.10 -7.34 22.99
C ASP A 102 15.05 -8.42 22.68
N TRP A 103 14.96 -9.45 23.54
CA TRP A 103 13.96 -10.47 23.44
C TRP A 103 12.53 -9.90 23.53
N GLN A 104 11.68 -10.31 22.59
CA GLN A 104 10.27 -9.90 22.52
C GLN A 104 9.40 -11.00 23.09
N ARG A 105 8.65 -10.69 24.16
CA ARG A 105 7.73 -11.65 24.81
C ARG A 105 6.41 -11.73 24.05
N SER A 106 5.91 -12.94 23.85
CA SER A 106 4.63 -13.24 23.22
C SER A 106 3.88 -14.30 24.02
N SER A 107 2.57 -14.13 24.14
CA SER A 107 1.67 -15.17 24.66
C SER A 107 1.23 -16.17 23.57
N GLY A 108 1.45 -15.85 22.31
CA GLY A 108 1.13 -16.72 21.17
C GLY A 108 2.31 -17.58 20.76
N ASN A 109 2.03 -18.59 19.97
CA ASN A 109 2.98 -19.57 19.44
C ASN A 109 3.43 -19.26 18.00
N SER A 110 3.32 -18.00 17.58
CA SER A 110 3.75 -17.55 16.24
C SER A 110 4.30 -16.14 16.27
N ARG A 111 5.18 -15.84 15.32
CA ARG A 111 5.70 -14.51 15.08
C ARG A 111 5.77 -14.21 13.59
N VAL A 112 5.23 -13.06 13.20
CA VAL A 112 5.39 -12.48 11.86
C VAL A 112 6.58 -11.52 11.90
N ILE A 113 7.49 -11.66 10.94
CA ILE A 113 8.68 -10.83 10.80
C ILE A 113 8.60 -10.13 9.45
N GLN A 114 8.59 -8.78 9.47
CA GLN A 114 8.77 -7.97 8.27
C GLN A 114 10.25 -7.94 7.93
N LEU A 115 10.61 -8.35 6.71
CA LEU A 115 12.00 -8.36 6.25
C LEU A 115 12.49 -6.95 5.93
N LEU A 116 13.76 -6.70 6.19
CA LEU A 116 14.42 -5.44 5.86
C LEU A 116 14.69 -5.33 4.36
N PRO A 117 14.66 -4.13 3.79
CA PRO A 117 15.05 -3.90 2.40
C PRO A 117 16.51 -4.28 2.12
N GLY A 118 16.74 -4.92 0.98
CA GLY A 118 18.04 -5.41 0.56
C GLY A 118 18.25 -6.88 0.88
N GLU A 119 19.47 -7.35 0.66
CA GLU A 119 19.89 -8.71 0.99
C GLU A 119 20.38 -8.76 2.45
N HIS A 120 19.72 -9.58 3.26
CA HIS A 120 20.05 -9.78 4.67
C HIS A 120 20.04 -11.25 5.04
N THR A 121 20.94 -11.63 5.95
CA THR A 121 20.87 -12.92 6.65
C THR A 121 20.25 -12.68 8.01
N TYR A 122 19.23 -13.47 8.36
CA TYR A 122 18.46 -13.35 9.59
C TYR A 122 18.74 -14.51 10.53
N HIS A 123 18.91 -14.18 11.82
CA HIS A 123 19.06 -15.14 12.90
C HIS A 123 17.86 -15.08 13.81
N PHE A 124 16.85 -15.91 13.51
CA PHE A 124 15.66 -16.03 14.34
C PHE A 124 15.91 -17.00 15.50
N GLN A 125 15.58 -16.57 16.70
CA GLN A 125 15.69 -17.34 17.93
C GLN A 125 14.35 -17.32 18.67
N VAL A 126 13.98 -18.43 19.29
CA VAL A 126 12.81 -18.54 20.14
C VAL A 126 13.11 -19.46 21.33
N ARG A 127 12.64 -19.05 22.51
CA ARG A 127 12.69 -19.86 23.73
C ARG A 127 11.37 -19.82 24.48
N ALA A 128 10.97 -20.94 25.02
CA ALA A 128 9.85 -21.03 25.94
C ALA A 128 10.30 -20.58 27.35
N THR A 129 9.39 -19.94 28.06
CA THR A 129 9.57 -19.54 29.44
C THR A 129 8.30 -19.82 30.21
N THR A 130 8.41 -20.24 31.48
CA THR A 130 7.24 -20.33 32.39
C THR A 130 6.92 -18.96 32.96
N LYS A 131 5.73 -18.81 33.56
CA LYS A 131 5.36 -17.59 34.32
C LYS A 131 6.30 -17.30 35.48
N ASP A 132 6.88 -18.34 36.06
CA ASP A 132 7.85 -18.25 37.16
C ASP A 132 9.26 -17.91 36.70
N GLY A 133 9.47 -17.69 35.40
CA GLY A 133 10.74 -17.26 34.82
C GLY A 133 11.72 -18.39 34.54
N ILE A 134 11.28 -19.66 34.60
CA ILE A 134 12.09 -20.81 34.18
C ILE A 134 12.06 -20.87 32.65
N TYR A 135 13.20 -20.73 31.97
CA TYR A 135 13.28 -20.68 30.52
C TYR A 135 14.16 -21.79 29.95
N ASP A 136 13.95 -22.08 28.68
CA ASP A 136 14.81 -22.91 27.85
C ASP A 136 16.19 -22.25 27.71
N TYR A 137 17.26 -22.96 28.10
CA TYR A 137 18.63 -22.45 27.96
C TYR A 137 19.21 -22.61 26.55
N THR A 138 18.56 -23.44 25.73
CA THR A 138 18.97 -23.76 24.36
C THR A 138 17.92 -23.30 23.37
N PRO A 139 17.78 -21.97 23.12
CA PRO A 139 16.77 -21.46 22.21
C PRO A 139 16.80 -22.18 20.87
N ALA A 140 15.61 -22.54 20.36
CA ALA A 140 15.53 -23.02 18.98
C ALA A 140 15.87 -21.89 18.01
N MET A 141 16.67 -22.18 17.00
CA MET A 141 17.20 -21.17 16.06
C MET A 141 16.96 -21.57 14.61
N ARG A 142 16.81 -20.56 13.74
CA ARG A 142 16.83 -20.67 12.29
C ARG A 142 17.64 -19.52 11.69
N ILE A 143 18.46 -19.85 10.71
CA ILE A 143 19.22 -18.90 9.91
C ILE A 143 18.62 -18.94 8.50
N PHE A 144 18.16 -17.79 7.96
CA PHE A 144 17.62 -17.71 6.61
C PHE A 144 18.04 -16.41 5.95
N ARG A 145 17.89 -16.31 4.63
CA ARG A 145 18.19 -15.10 3.86
C ARG A 145 16.91 -14.48 3.33
N GLY A 146 16.90 -13.14 3.26
CA GLY A 146 15.84 -12.39 2.60
C GLY A 146 16.44 -11.39 1.64
N ASN A 147 15.80 -11.20 0.48
CA ASN A 147 16.21 -10.23 -0.53
C ASN A 147 14.99 -9.47 -1.01
N ILE A 148 14.72 -8.32 -0.37
CA ILE A 148 13.46 -7.59 -0.48
C ILE A 148 13.72 -6.19 -1.02
N SER A 149 12.82 -5.72 -1.91
CA SER A 149 12.92 -4.38 -2.48
C SER A 149 12.87 -3.27 -1.42
N SER A 150 13.65 -2.22 -1.61
CA SER A 150 13.53 -0.99 -0.81
C SER A 150 12.21 -0.24 -1.01
N LYS A 151 11.35 -0.68 -1.92
CA LYS A 151 10.05 -0.08 -2.24
C LYS A 151 8.88 -0.69 -1.49
N THR A 152 9.09 -1.75 -0.70
CA THR A 152 8.04 -2.48 0.06
C THR A 152 7.18 -1.61 0.97
N SER A 153 7.70 -0.51 1.51
CA SER A 153 6.93 0.39 2.39
C SER A 153 6.00 1.33 1.63
N ASN A 154 6.29 1.61 0.38
CA ASN A 154 5.68 2.68 -0.39
C ASN A 154 4.66 2.20 -1.42
N VAL A 155 4.91 1.05 -2.03
CA VAL A 155 4.07 0.49 -3.10
C VAL A 155 3.43 -0.80 -2.62
N LYS A 156 2.09 -0.90 -2.75
CA LYS A 156 1.32 -2.05 -2.28
C LYS A 156 0.30 -2.50 -3.32
N ILE A 157 0.02 -3.79 -3.33
CA ILE A 157 -1.15 -4.35 -3.99
C ILE A 157 -2.35 -4.04 -3.09
N ASN A 158 -3.11 -3.01 -3.45
CA ASN A 158 -4.22 -2.52 -2.62
C ASN A 158 -5.45 -3.43 -2.68
N SER A 159 -5.77 -3.96 -3.87
CA SER A 159 -6.88 -4.89 -4.05
C SER A 159 -6.74 -5.70 -5.33
N VAL A 160 -7.43 -6.84 -5.34
CA VAL A 160 -7.55 -7.76 -6.48
C VAL A 160 -9.02 -8.03 -6.71
N ILE A 161 -9.48 -7.96 -7.96
CA ILE A 161 -10.88 -8.14 -8.34
C ILE A 161 -10.96 -9.27 -9.38
N PRO A 162 -10.92 -10.55 -8.93
CA PRO A 162 -10.80 -11.70 -9.82
C PRO A 162 -12.11 -12.07 -10.52
N TYR A 163 -13.25 -11.64 -9.97
CA TYR A 163 -14.60 -11.98 -10.52
C TYR A 163 -15.15 -10.89 -11.46
N ALA A 164 -14.46 -9.76 -11.61
CA ALA A 164 -14.86 -8.73 -12.56
C ALA A 164 -14.58 -9.17 -14.00
N SER A 165 -15.34 -8.60 -14.94
CA SER A 165 -15.01 -8.66 -16.37
C SER A 165 -14.87 -7.23 -16.89
N PRO A 166 -13.64 -6.78 -17.13
CA PRO A 166 -12.34 -7.48 -17.02
C PRO A 166 -11.85 -7.59 -15.56
N GLN A 167 -11.03 -8.64 -15.29
CA GLN A 167 -10.30 -8.81 -14.02
C GLN A 167 -9.34 -7.63 -13.78
N LYS A 168 -9.08 -7.30 -12.50
CA LYS A 168 -8.22 -6.14 -12.15
C LYS A 168 -7.33 -6.43 -10.95
N ILE A 169 -6.10 -5.89 -10.99
CA ILE A 169 -5.23 -5.70 -9.83
C ILE A 169 -5.01 -4.20 -9.66
N ILE A 170 -5.13 -3.69 -8.45
CA ILE A 170 -4.93 -2.27 -8.13
C ILE A 170 -3.68 -2.16 -7.25
N ILE A 171 -2.68 -1.45 -7.75
CA ILE A 171 -1.43 -1.15 -7.05
C ILE A 171 -1.46 0.34 -6.68
N PHE A 172 -1.09 0.67 -5.45
CA PHE A 172 -1.13 2.02 -4.91
C PHE A 172 0.24 2.47 -4.43
N ASN A 173 0.60 3.73 -4.69
CA ASN A 173 1.81 4.36 -4.18
C ASN A 173 1.48 5.36 -3.06
N SER A 174 1.92 5.09 -1.84
CA SER A 174 1.82 6.00 -0.69
C SER A 174 3.09 6.82 -0.44
N GLY A 175 4.17 6.49 -1.15
CA GLY A 175 5.48 7.10 -1.02
C GLY A 175 5.79 8.17 -2.08
N PRO A 176 7.06 8.55 -2.25
CA PRO A 176 7.48 9.46 -3.31
C PRO A 176 7.22 8.89 -4.71
N ASP A 177 7.32 9.76 -5.72
CA ASP A 177 7.17 9.37 -7.13
C ASP A 177 8.10 8.20 -7.47
N ILE A 178 7.56 7.20 -8.17
CA ILE A 178 8.28 5.97 -8.47
C ILE A 178 7.99 5.50 -9.90
N ASP A 179 9.04 5.06 -10.61
CA ASP A 179 8.93 4.44 -11.92
C ASP A 179 8.59 2.95 -11.77
N LEU A 180 7.46 2.53 -12.30
CA LEU A 180 7.02 1.13 -12.33
C LEU A 180 7.31 0.44 -13.67
N THR A 181 7.92 1.12 -14.62
CA THR A 181 8.29 0.52 -15.91
C THR A 181 9.28 -0.61 -15.69
N ASN A 182 9.08 -1.74 -16.36
CA ASN A 182 9.82 -2.99 -16.21
C ASN A 182 9.59 -3.75 -14.88
N TRP A 183 8.72 -3.28 -14.00
CA TRP A 183 8.29 -4.09 -12.88
C TRP A 183 7.47 -5.28 -13.38
N THR A 184 7.44 -6.35 -12.59
CA THR A 184 6.71 -7.57 -12.94
C THR A 184 5.67 -7.91 -11.89
N ILE A 185 4.56 -8.47 -12.39
CA ILE A 185 3.50 -9.06 -11.58
C ILE A 185 3.44 -10.55 -11.91
N GLU A 186 3.64 -11.38 -10.91
CA GLU A 186 3.57 -12.83 -11.00
C GLU A 186 2.25 -13.30 -10.41
N THR A 187 1.56 -14.22 -11.11
CA THR A 187 0.31 -14.85 -10.69
C THR A 187 0.39 -16.34 -10.98
N SER A 188 -0.62 -17.12 -10.60
CA SER A 188 -0.70 -18.54 -10.97
C SER A 188 -0.76 -18.77 -12.48
N ALA A 189 -1.22 -17.78 -13.26
CA ALA A 189 -1.29 -17.83 -14.72
C ALA A 189 0.02 -17.41 -15.42
N GLY A 190 1.05 -17.03 -14.69
CA GLY A 190 2.35 -16.60 -15.20
C GLY A 190 2.72 -15.18 -14.78
N PHE A 191 3.67 -14.57 -15.46
CA PHE A 191 4.13 -13.21 -15.16
C PHE A 191 3.71 -12.23 -16.26
N PHE A 192 3.62 -10.96 -15.85
CA PHE A 192 3.34 -9.82 -16.69
C PHE A 192 4.33 -8.69 -16.37
N THR A 193 4.89 -8.05 -17.39
CA THR A 193 5.81 -6.91 -17.23
C THR A 193 5.08 -5.61 -17.54
N ILE A 194 5.17 -4.65 -16.64
CA ILE A 194 4.64 -3.29 -16.83
C ILE A 194 5.50 -2.58 -17.87
N THR A 195 4.89 -2.24 -19.01
CA THR A 195 5.55 -1.53 -20.11
C THR A 195 5.26 -0.03 -20.04
N THR A 196 5.75 0.73 -21.01
CA THR A 196 5.48 2.17 -21.15
C THR A 196 3.98 2.47 -21.37
N GLY A 197 3.59 3.71 -21.15
CA GLY A 197 2.23 4.18 -21.39
C GLY A 197 2.19 5.62 -21.93
N VAL A 198 0.99 6.09 -22.25
CA VAL A 198 0.73 7.43 -22.77
C VAL A 198 0.07 8.26 -21.66
N ARG A 199 0.74 9.32 -21.22
CA ARG A 199 0.20 10.17 -20.17
C ARG A 199 -0.90 11.10 -20.66
N LEU A 200 -0.68 11.70 -21.83
CA LEU A 200 -1.68 12.56 -22.47
C LEU A 200 -1.87 12.09 -23.90
N PHE A 201 -2.99 11.45 -24.18
CA PHE A 201 -3.37 11.05 -25.51
C PHE A 201 -3.92 12.27 -26.29
N ARG A 202 -3.51 12.42 -27.54
CA ARG A 202 -4.04 13.38 -28.50
C ARG A 202 -4.24 12.67 -29.83
N PRO A 203 -5.50 12.46 -30.26
CA PRO A 203 -5.81 11.72 -31.50
C PRO A 203 -5.13 12.33 -32.74
N ASP A 204 -5.02 13.66 -32.78
CA ASP A 204 -4.51 14.41 -33.93
C ASP A 204 -2.99 14.64 -33.91
N SER A 205 -2.29 13.97 -32.98
CA SER A 205 -0.83 14.15 -32.83
C SER A 205 -0.14 12.79 -32.67
N GLN A 206 1.17 12.79 -32.80
CA GLN A 206 1.98 11.62 -32.55
C GLN A 206 1.80 11.17 -31.11
N THR A 207 1.49 9.88 -30.90
CA THR A 207 1.39 9.25 -29.58
C THR A 207 2.79 9.13 -28.96
N ILE A 208 2.99 9.77 -27.79
CA ILE A 208 4.26 9.75 -27.08
C ILE A 208 4.18 8.73 -25.93
N HIS A 209 4.94 7.64 -26.05
CA HIS A 209 5.12 6.66 -25.01
C HIS A 209 6.19 7.12 -24.00
N GLN A 210 5.93 6.93 -22.73
CA GLN A 210 6.84 7.29 -21.64
C GLN A 210 6.78 6.26 -20.52
N ASN A 211 7.71 6.33 -19.59
CA ASN A 211 7.71 5.52 -18.39
C ASN A 211 6.45 5.77 -17.56
N ILE A 212 5.98 4.72 -16.88
CA ILE A 212 4.85 4.79 -15.98
C ILE A 212 5.33 5.23 -14.61
N ILE A 213 5.26 6.53 -14.37
CA ILE A 213 5.61 7.14 -13.08
C ILE A 213 4.34 7.21 -12.23
N LEU A 214 4.34 6.49 -11.11
CA LEU A 214 3.29 6.57 -10.09
C LEU A 214 3.68 7.66 -9.09
N LYS A 215 2.92 8.74 -9.08
CA LYS A 215 3.09 9.81 -8.09
C LYS A 215 2.53 9.41 -6.74
N THR A 216 2.86 10.15 -5.70
CA THR A 216 2.25 9.97 -4.37
C THR A 216 0.72 10.06 -4.47
N GLY A 217 0.04 9.00 -4.03
CA GLY A 217 -1.42 8.90 -4.06
C GLY A 217 -2.00 8.47 -5.42
N ASP A 218 -1.17 8.08 -6.39
CA ASP A 218 -1.61 7.50 -7.66
C ASP A 218 -1.81 5.99 -7.53
N SER A 219 -2.68 5.45 -8.38
CA SER A 219 -2.91 4.01 -8.55
C SER A 219 -2.49 3.54 -9.94
N LEU A 220 -2.00 2.31 -10.03
CA LEU A 220 -1.88 1.54 -11.25
C LEU A 220 -2.96 0.47 -11.27
N ILE A 221 -3.81 0.48 -12.28
CA ILE A 221 -4.88 -0.49 -12.50
C ILE A 221 -4.43 -1.42 -13.62
N VAL A 222 -4.06 -2.65 -13.27
CA VAL A 222 -3.71 -3.69 -14.22
C VAL A 222 -5.00 -4.40 -14.63
N VAL A 223 -5.24 -4.49 -15.92
CA VAL A 223 -6.53 -4.89 -16.50
C VAL A 223 -6.34 -6.09 -17.41
N GLU A 224 -7.23 -7.06 -17.29
CA GLU A 224 -7.39 -8.17 -18.21
C GLU A 224 -7.68 -7.70 -19.63
N GLY A 225 -7.14 -8.42 -20.63
CA GLY A 225 -7.39 -8.14 -22.04
C GLY A 225 -6.48 -7.08 -22.63
N SER A 226 -6.89 -6.56 -23.78
CA SER A 226 -6.12 -5.58 -24.56
C SER A 226 -6.70 -4.17 -24.41
N SER A 227 -5.82 -3.18 -24.46
CA SER A 227 -6.24 -1.78 -24.45
C SER A 227 -7.08 -1.43 -25.67
N PRO A 228 -8.23 -0.78 -25.50
CA PRO A 228 -8.99 -0.24 -26.62
C PRO A 228 -8.23 0.77 -27.48
N LEU A 229 -7.23 1.44 -26.88
CA LEU A 229 -6.35 2.41 -27.57
C LEU A 229 -5.03 1.80 -28.06
N SER A 230 -4.84 0.47 -27.88
CA SER A 230 -3.58 -0.25 -28.22
C SER A 230 -2.35 0.16 -27.40
N PHE A 231 -2.51 0.96 -26.34
CA PHE A 231 -1.45 1.38 -25.42
C PHE A 231 -1.99 1.55 -23.99
N ASN A 232 -1.11 1.51 -23.00
CA ASN A 232 -1.40 1.87 -21.62
C ASN A 232 -1.58 3.38 -21.49
N PHE A 233 -2.46 3.84 -20.60
CA PHE A 233 -2.78 5.27 -20.51
C PHE A 233 -2.98 5.77 -19.08
N TYR A 234 -2.74 7.06 -18.89
CA TYR A 234 -3.07 7.78 -17.66
C TYR A 234 -4.44 8.45 -17.83
N LEU A 235 -5.38 8.09 -16.96
CA LEU A 235 -6.76 8.56 -17.06
C LEU A 235 -6.85 10.06 -16.81
N ASN A 236 -7.61 10.75 -17.65
CA ASN A 236 -7.97 12.15 -17.45
C ASN A 236 -9.49 12.34 -17.54
N ARG A 237 -10.00 13.45 -17.05
CA ARG A 237 -11.43 13.74 -16.98
C ARG A 237 -12.15 13.82 -18.34
N CYS A 238 -11.41 13.87 -19.45
CA CYS A 238 -11.97 13.91 -20.79
C CYS A 238 -12.15 12.51 -21.41
N PHE A 239 -11.57 11.46 -20.82
CA PHE A 239 -11.60 10.10 -21.36
C PHE A 239 -13.02 9.56 -21.63
N GLY A 240 -14.02 10.06 -20.91
CA GLY A 240 -15.40 9.67 -21.13
C GLY A 240 -15.88 9.93 -22.57
N TYR A 241 -15.36 10.93 -23.28
CA TYR A 241 -15.69 11.16 -24.68
C TYR A 241 -15.20 10.04 -25.59
N LEU A 242 -14.05 9.44 -25.29
CA LEU A 242 -13.50 8.34 -26.08
C LEU A 242 -14.36 7.06 -26.01
N THR A 243 -15.23 6.94 -25.02
CA THR A 243 -16.15 5.79 -24.93
C THR A 243 -17.23 5.78 -26.02
N ASN A 244 -17.39 6.87 -26.79
CA ASN A 244 -18.26 6.91 -27.95
C ASN A 244 -17.65 6.21 -29.17
N GLU A 245 -16.32 6.06 -29.20
CA GLU A 245 -15.55 5.49 -30.33
C GLU A 245 -14.90 4.16 -29.95
N TYR A 246 -14.49 4.01 -28.69
CA TYR A 246 -13.75 2.86 -28.17
C TYR A 246 -14.52 2.16 -27.06
N ASN A 247 -14.47 0.84 -27.05
CA ASN A 247 -15.12 0.04 -26.00
C ASN A 247 -14.21 -0.12 -24.78
N PHE A 248 -14.46 0.66 -23.74
CA PHE A 248 -13.75 0.58 -22.47
C PHE A 248 -14.42 -0.36 -21.44
N SER A 249 -15.49 -1.08 -21.80
CA SER A 249 -16.14 -2.08 -20.93
C SER A 249 -16.37 -1.65 -19.49
N SER A 250 -16.76 -0.39 -19.25
CA SER A 250 -16.97 0.19 -17.91
C SER A 250 -15.72 0.17 -17.01
N LEU A 251 -14.54 0.33 -17.60
CA LEU A 251 -13.26 0.35 -16.85
C LEU A 251 -13.20 1.46 -15.82
N PHE A 252 -13.77 2.61 -16.12
CA PHE A 252 -13.77 3.82 -15.27
C PHE A 252 -15.11 4.55 -15.31
N ILE A 253 -15.30 5.45 -14.36
CA ILE A 253 -16.47 6.33 -14.30
C ILE A 253 -16.29 7.48 -15.31
N LYS A 254 -17.30 7.70 -16.14
CA LYS A 254 -17.34 8.84 -17.06
C LYS A 254 -17.57 10.13 -16.27
N ASP A 255 -16.66 11.08 -16.40
CA ASP A 255 -16.68 12.34 -15.66
C ASP A 255 -16.18 13.49 -16.54
N CYS A 256 -16.88 13.74 -17.66
CA CYS A 256 -16.55 14.84 -18.54
C CYS A 256 -17.04 16.16 -17.98
N PRO A 257 -16.23 17.24 -18.07
CA PRO A 257 -16.66 18.57 -17.67
C PRO A 257 -17.85 19.04 -18.51
N ARG A 258 -18.84 19.62 -17.84
CA ARG A 258 -19.96 20.30 -18.50
C ARG A 258 -19.62 21.78 -18.68
N PRO A 259 -20.19 22.46 -19.70
CA PRO A 259 -20.09 23.90 -19.83
C PRO A 259 -20.72 24.59 -18.61
N SER A 260 -20.11 25.70 -18.18
CA SER A 260 -20.70 26.54 -17.13
C SER A 260 -21.89 27.33 -17.69
N TYR A 261 -22.73 27.86 -16.78
CA TYR A 261 -23.83 28.72 -17.19
C TYR A 261 -23.33 29.92 -18.01
N THR A 262 -22.20 30.51 -17.67
CA THR A 262 -21.59 31.63 -18.39
C THR A 262 -21.20 31.28 -19.82
N ASP A 263 -20.87 30.02 -20.10
CA ASP A 263 -20.51 29.54 -21.44
C ASP A 263 -21.74 29.42 -22.37
N ILE A 264 -22.94 29.30 -21.81
CA ILE A 264 -24.15 28.99 -22.57
C ILE A 264 -25.27 30.03 -22.42
N SER A 265 -25.14 31.00 -21.51
CA SER A 265 -26.23 31.96 -21.15
C SER A 265 -26.66 32.86 -22.30
N TYR A 266 -25.82 33.06 -23.32
CA TYR A 266 -26.13 33.90 -24.50
C TYR A 266 -26.81 33.13 -25.64
N PHE A 267 -26.96 31.80 -25.54
CA PHE A 267 -27.67 31.01 -26.54
C PHE A 267 -29.19 31.09 -26.36
N SER A 268 -29.91 30.68 -27.36
CA SER A 268 -31.36 30.54 -27.29
C SER A 268 -31.77 29.54 -26.14
N SER A 269 -32.91 29.72 -25.54
CA SER A 269 -33.42 28.82 -24.49
C SER A 269 -33.52 27.37 -24.97
N ALA A 270 -33.83 27.14 -26.23
CA ALA A 270 -33.86 25.80 -26.82
C ALA A 270 -32.45 25.17 -26.87
N CYS A 271 -31.42 25.95 -27.18
CA CYS A 271 -30.05 25.51 -27.16
C CYS A 271 -29.58 25.19 -25.74
N GLN A 272 -29.82 26.09 -24.79
CA GLN A 272 -29.49 25.87 -23.38
C GLN A 272 -30.15 24.60 -22.83
N GLN A 273 -31.42 24.38 -23.12
CA GLN A 273 -32.16 23.19 -22.71
C GLN A 273 -31.57 21.92 -23.32
N PHE A 274 -31.18 21.95 -24.60
CA PHE A 274 -30.53 20.82 -25.24
C PHE A 274 -29.18 20.48 -24.57
N ILE A 275 -28.34 21.49 -24.34
CA ILE A 275 -27.05 21.33 -23.70
C ILE A 275 -27.19 20.73 -22.27
N ASN A 276 -28.14 21.23 -21.50
CA ASN A 276 -28.37 20.76 -20.13
C ASN A 276 -28.92 19.33 -20.07
N ASN A 277 -29.60 18.86 -21.12
CA ASN A 277 -30.19 17.52 -21.21
C ASN A 277 -29.24 16.48 -21.79
N LEU A 278 -28.04 16.85 -22.29
CA LEU A 278 -27.07 15.89 -22.77
C LEU A 278 -26.57 15.01 -21.62
N ASP A 279 -26.42 13.72 -21.90
CA ASP A 279 -25.77 12.80 -20.96
C ASP A 279 -24.28 13.14 -20.75
N THR A 280 -23.75 12.70 -19.62
CA THR A 280 -22.33 12.92 -19.30
C THR A 280 -21.45 12.24 -20.35
N CYS A 281 -20.54 13.01 -20.98
CA CYS A 281 -19.64 12.58 -22.06
C CYS A 281 -20.36 12.18 -23.37
N GLN A 282 -21.61 12.54 -23.55
CA GLN A 282 -22.31 12.32 -24.82
C GLN A 282 -21.71 13.25 -25.89
N ILE A 283 -21.45 12.70 -27.07
CA ILE A 283 -21.14 13.47 -28.29
C ILE A 283 -22.46 13.63 -29.08
N PRO A 284 -22.95 14.86 -29.30
CA PRO A 284 -24.15 15.10 -30.09
C PRO A 284 -24.01 14.58 -31.52
N SER A 285 -25.04 13.93 -32.02
CA SER A 285 -25.07 13.46 -33.41
C SER A 285 -25.17 14.61 -34.40
N SER A 286 -24.84 14.37 -35.65
CA SER A 286 -25.03 15.35 -36.75
C SER A 286 -26.49 15.81 -36.85
N ASN A 287 -27.46 14.95 -36.58
CA ASN A 287 -28.87 15.31 -36.55
C ASN A 287 -29.21 16.30 -35.43
N ASP A 288 -28.61 16.07 -34.23
CA ASP A 288 -28.78 16.98 -33.10
C ASP A 288 -28.22 18.36 -33.38
N ILE A 289 -27.02 18.42 -33.99
CA ILE A 289 -26.33 19.64 -34.37
C ILE A 289 -27.17 20.41 -35.45
N ASN A 290 -27.69 19.70 -36.43
CA ASN A 290 -28.49 20.31 -37.53
C ASN A 290 -29.85 20.88 -37.05
N ARG A 291 -30.36 20.46 -35.87
CA ARG A 291 -31.57 21.09 -35.27
C ARG A 291 -31.37 22.57 -34.98
N PHE A 292 -30.14 23.04 -34.86
CA PHE A 292 -29.77 24.41 -34.56
C PHE A 292 -29.22 25.14 -35.80
N SER A 293 -29.63 24.73 -37.00
CA SER A 293 -29.20 25.40 -38.27
C SER A 293 -29.58 26.88 -38.30
N ASN A 294 -30.65 27.30 -37.64
CA ASN A 294 -31.08 28.68 -37.48
C ASN A 294 -30.44 29.43 -36.31
N ASP A 295 -29.59 28.76 -35.51
CA ASP A 295 -28.79 29.32 -34.41
C ASP A 295 -27.31 28.92 -34.62
N PRO A 296 -26.59 29.58 -35.55
CA PRO A 296 -25.24 29.18 -35.90
C PRO A 296 -24.24 29.19 -34.74
N ALA A 297 -24.44 30.10 -33.78
CA ALA A 297 -23.60 30.16 -32.57
C ALA A 297 -23.75 28.92 -31.67
N CYS A 298 -25.03 28.51 -31.45
CA CYS A 298 -25.31 27.27 -30.73
C CYS A 298 -24.79 26.04 -31.48
N GLN A 299 -25.02 25.96 -32.79
CA GLN A 299 -24.56 24.87 -33.64
C GLN A 299 -23.02 24.70 -33.58
N GLN A 300 -22.29 25.79 -33.69
CA GLN A 300 -20.84 25.79 -33.64
C GLN A 300 -20.33 25.42 -32.24
N PHE A 301 -20.94 25.95 -31.18
CA PHE A 301 -20.60 25.60 -29.81
C PHE A 301 -20.78 24.10 -29.55
N ILE A 302 -21.93 23.51 -29.91
CA ILE A 302 -22.17 22.10 -29.73
C ILE A 302 -21.15 21.24 -30.47
N LYS A 303 -20.83 21.62 -31.71
CA LYS A 303 -19.84 20.93 -32.53
C LYS A 303 -18.44 20.97 -31.93
N ASP A 304 -18.04 22.12 -31.39
CA ASP A 304 -16.66 22.37 -30.94
C ASP A 304 -16.47 21.96 -29.47
N TYR A 305 -17.52 21.85 -28.64
CA TYR A 305 -17.39 21.61 -27.22
C TYR A 305 -17.30 20.12 -26.88
N TYR A 306 -18.16 19.29 -27.47
CA TYR A 306 -18.44 17.93 -27.00
C TYR A 306 -17.62 16.87 -27.72
N HIS A 307 -16.28 16.97 -27.65
CA HIS A 307 -15.36 15.94 -28.09
C HIS A 307 -14.06 15.94 -27.29
N TYR A 308 -13.31 14.82 -27.35
CA TYR A 308 -12.15 14.58 -26.51
C TYR A 308 -11.06 15.66 -26.66
N SER A 309 -10.63 15.98 -27.90
CA SER A 309 -9.54 16.95 -28.15
C SER A 309 -9.86 18.33 -27.58
N SER A 310 -11.07 18.82 -27.81
CA SER A 310 -11.53 20.10 -27.31
C SER A 310 -11.63 20.14 -25.76
N CYS A 311 -12.07 19.06 -25.13
CA CYS A 311 -12.05 18.93 -23.69
C CYS A 311 -10.61 19.00 -23.17
N VAL A 312 -9.66 18.28 -23.78
CA VAL A 312 -8.25 18.31 -23.39
C VAL A 312 -7.69 19.72 -23.51
N ASP A 313 -7.91 20.41 -24.65
CA ASP A 313 -7.40 21.77 -24.86
C ASP A 313 -7.88 22.77 -23.81
N ARG A 314 -9.12 22.60 -23.37
CA ARG A 314 -9.77 23.48 -22.39
C ARG A 314 -9.32 23.21 -20.96
N TYR A 315 -9.10 21.94 -20.60
CA TYR A 315 -8.94 21.54 -19.20
C TYR A 315 -7.58 20.94 -18.82
N GLN A 316 -6.65 20.72 -19.77
CA GLN A 316 -5.34 20.09 -19.48
C GLN A 316 -4.50 20.81 -18.43
N SER A 317 -4.72 22.12 -18.20
CA SER A 317 -4.03 22.90 -17.18
C SER A 317 -4.71 22.87 -15.81
N ALA A 318 -5.89 22.27 -15.70
CA ALA A 318 -6.59 22.17 -14.41
C ALA A 318 -5.88 21.17 -13.49
N SER A 319 -5.82 21.49 -12.20
CA SER A 319 -5.14 20.64 -11.19
C SER A 319 -5.79 19.26 -11.01
N ASP A 320 -7.08 19.13 -11.36
CA ASP A 320 -7.88 17.92 -11.30
C ASP A 320 -8.07 17.23 -12.67
N PHE A 321 -7.29 17.66 -13.67
CA PHE A 321 -7.39 17.11 -15.02
C PHE A 321 -7.08 15.61 -15.06
N PHE A 322 -5.99 15.18 -14.43
CA PHE A 322 -5.64 13.78 -14.31
C PHE A 322 -6.32 13.15 -13.09
N LYS A 323 -6.81 11.91 -13.25
CA LYS A 323 -7.56 11.15 -12.22
C LYS A 323 -6.67 10.32 -11.29
N LYS A 324 -5.35 10.48 -11.36
CA LYS A 324 -4.36 9.74 -10.56
C LYS A 324 -4.42 8.22 -10.77
N GLU A 325 -4.78 7.78 -11.96
CA GLU A 325 -4.96 6.38 -12.33
C GLU A 325 -4.27 6.07 -13.66
N TRP A 326 -3.30 5.16 -13.61
CA TRP A 326 -2.75 4.51 -14.80
C TRP A 326 -3.53 3.24 -15.09
N TYR A 327 -3.86 2.99 -16.35
CA TYR A 327 -4.45 1.75 -16.84
C TYR A 327 -3.42 1.00 -17.69
N VAL A 328 -3.11 -0.23 -17.28
CA VAL A 328 -2.12 -1.10 -17.92
C VAL A 328 -2.78 -2.42 -18.26
N PHE A 329 -2.63 -2.88 -19.50
CA PHE A 329 -3.31 -4.04 -20.02
C PHE A 329 -2.36 -5.21 -20.20
N VAL A 330 -2.77 -6.39 -19.74
CA VAL A 330 -1.92 -7.60 -19.74
C VAL A 330 -1.92 -8.33 -21.08
N ASN A 331 -2.77 -7.94 -22.04
CA ASN A 331 -2.94 -8.56 -23.37
C ASN A 331 -3.24 -10.05 -23.33
N ARG A 332 -3.88 -10.52 -22.26
CA ARG A 332 -4.38 -11.90 -22.12
C ARG A 332 -5.67 -11.93 -21.32
N SER A 333 -6.46 -12.98 -21.54
CA SER A 333 -7.62 -13.29 -20.70
C SER A 333 -7.21 -14.12 -19.50
N GLN A 334 -7.96 -14.01 -18.42
CA GLN A 334 -7.80 -14.81 -17.20
C GLN A 334 -6.36 -14.81 -16.66
N PHE A 335 -5.85 -13.65 -16.30
CA PHE A 335 -4.50 -13.53 -15.75
C PHE A 335 -4.43 -13.72 -14.23
N ILE A 336 -5.59 -13.82 -13.55
CA ILE A 336 -5.73 -14.14 -12.12
C ILE A 336 -6.70 -15.32 -11.97
N SER A 337 -6.43 -16.24 -11.04
CA SER A 337 -7.37 -17.30 -10.68
C SER A 337 -8.62 -16.74 -10.01
N THR A 338 -9.79 -17.30 -10.28
CA THR A 338 -11.04 -16.91 -9.60
C THR A 338 -11.22 -17.60 -8.26
N SER A 339 -10.56 -18.70 -7.96
CA SER A 339 -10.73 -19.44 -6.70
C SER A 339 -9.77 -18.96 -5.61
N HIS A 340 -8.50 -18.93 -5.88
CA HIS A 340 -7.43 -18.43 -5.02
C HIS A 340 -6.21 -18.16 -5.89
N ASP A 341 -5.43 -17.16 -5.52
CA ASP A 341 -4.18 -16.84 -6.20
C ASP A 341 -3.20 -16.21 -5.21
N ARG A 342 -1.93 -16.28 -5.57
CA ARG A 342 -0.86 -15.55 -4.95
C ARG A 342 -0.23 -14.63 -5.96
N ILE A 343 -0.37 -13.34 -5.75
CA ILE A 343 0.13 -12.29 -6.63
C ILE A 343 1.38 -11.71 -6.01
N VAL A 344 2.48 -11.70 -6.75
CA VAL A 344 3.77 -11.16 -6.30
C VAL A 344 4.13 -9.98 -7.19
N LEU A 345 4.33 -8.82 -6.59
CA LEU A 345 4.84 -7.62 -7.25
C LEU A 345 6.36 -7.55 -7.07
N ARG A 346 7.10 -7.43 -8.17
CA ARG A 346 8.55 -7.32 -8.16
C ARG A 346 9.00 -6.01 -8.84
N ASP A 347 10.06 -5.41 -8.33
CA ASP A 347 10.67 -4.23 -8.95
C ASP A 347 11.48 -4.58 -10.22
N ASP A 348 12.10 -3.58 -10.82
CA ASP A 348 12.92 -3.67 -12.03
C ASP A 348 14.18 -4.54 -11.87
N LYS A 349 14.56 -4.87 -10.62
CA LYS A 349 15.64 -5.80 -10.27
C LYS A 349 15.16 -7.21 -9.96
N GLY A 350 13.85 -7.45 -10.03
CA GLY A 350 13.23 -8.72 -9.68
C GLY A 350 13.03 -8.93 -8.18
N LEU A 351 13.31 -7.93 -7.32
CA LEU A 351 13.14 -8.02 -5.87
C LEU A 351 11.65 -7.88 -5.50
N VAL A 352 11.22 -8.64 -4.49
CA VAL A 352 9.82 -8.58 -4.02
C VAL A 352 9.52 -7.22 -3.39
N VAL A 353 8.48 -6.60 -3.86
CA VAL A 353 7.91 -5.36 -3.32
C VAL A 353 6.74 -5.67 -2.42
N ASP A 354 5.77 -6.45 -2.89
CA ASP A 354 4.59 -6.82 -2.13
C ASP A 354 4.01 -8.15 -2.60
N THR A 355 3.18 -8.76 -1.75
CA THR A 355 2.50 -10.01 -2.05
C THR A 355 1.06 -9.93 -1.55
N TYR A 356 0.13 -10.33 -2.40
CA TYR A 356 -1.29 -10.40 -2.09
C TYR A 356 -1.79 -11.83 -2.31
N GLN A 357 -2.53 -12.37 -1.34
CA GLN A 357 -3.11 -13.71 -1.42
C GLN A 357 -4.58 -13.67 -1.01
N TYR A 358 -5.43 -14.42 -1.70
CA TYR A 358 -6.85 -14.60 -1.39
C TYR A 358 -7.31 -16.01 -1.66
#